data_cc2a22ed9c9ce4c4feedbcdb06f28a50
#
_entry.id   cc2a22ed9c9ce4c4feedbcdb06f28a50
#
_cell.length_a   1.000
_cell.length_b   1.000
_cell.length_c   1.000
_cell.angle_alpha   90.00
_cell.angle_beta   90.00
_cell.angle_gamma   90.00
#
_symmetry.space_group_name_H-M   'P 1'
#
loop_
_entity.id
_entity.type
_entity.pdbx_description
1 polymer ?
#
loop_
_entity_poly.entity_id
_entity_poly.type
_entity_poly.pdbx_seq_one_letter_code
_entity_poly.pdbx_strand_id
1 'polypeptide(L)'
;MHEAREGAILQSTCRLLGEKAFDAMTMDDVANAVGIAKASLYKHFCSKEELCCAAMVQILGRVQTHLASLPADMPPLEKIHGLVRWSLERLLANEMPLLPSRNSTLRAVLMANKDYLNGLVAVSDEIGEWITQAQSQGVISTSLPPLVVLYTLYARACDPVVSFLKESGQYSDEQIVDLVLSTCFDGLAAR
;
A
#
# COMPACT_ATOMS: atom_id res chain seq x y z
N MET A 1 17.03 -18.22 10.62
CA MET A 1 16.14 -19.13 9.83
C MET A 1 14.65 -18.91 10.10
N HIS A 2 14.20 -18.61 11.32
CA HIS A 2 12.78 -18.37 11.65
C HIS A 2 12.27 -17.08 11.00
N GLU A 3 12.96 -15.97 11.18
CA GLU A 3 12.61 -14.63 10.62
C GLU A 3 12.57 -14.62 9.07
N ALA A 4 13.54 -15.26 8.41
CA ALA A 4 13.54 -15.35 6.95
C ALA A 4 12.33 -16.12 6.40
N ARG A 5 11.85 -17.14 7.12
CA ARG A 5 10.66 -17.91 6.76
C ARG A 5 9.38 -17.10 6.99
N GLU A 6 9.31 -16.37 8.09
CA GLU A 6 8.18 -15.48 8.39
C GLU A 6 8.06 -14.37 7.35
N GLY A 7 9.17 -13.74 6.97
CA GLY A 7 9.20 -12.78 5.86
C GLY A 7 8.66 -13.34 4.55
N ALA A 8 9.03 -14.57 4.17
CA ALA A 8 8.51 -15.23 2.97
C ALA A 8 7.00 -15.53 3.06
N ILE A 9 6.51 -15.91 4.24
CA ILE A 9 5.07 -16.11 4.50
C ILE A 9 4.32 -14.79 4.32
N LEU A 10 4.76 -13.71 4.94
CA LEU A 10 4.12 -12.40 4.86
C LEU A 10 4.14 -11.84 3.44
N GLN A 11 5.25 -11.98 2.72
CA GLN A 11 5.35 -11.56 1.31
C GLN A 11 4.36 -12.32 0.41
N SER A 12 4.27 -13.65 0.56
CA SER A 12 3.31 -14.47 -0.18
C SER A 12 1.87 -14.11 0.17
N THR A 13 1.60 -13.76 1.44
CA THR A 13 0.29 -13.30 1.89
C THR A 13 -0.08 -11.97 1.24
N CYS A 14 0.83 -10.99 1.17
CA CYS A 14 0.59 -9.72 0.49
C CYS A 14 0.22 -9.92 -0.98
N ARG A 15 0.98 -10.77 -1.69
CA ARG A 15 0.71 -11.10 -3.10
C ARG A 15 -0.67 -11.73 -3.27
N LEU A 16 -1.01 -12.73 -2.46
CA LEU A 16 -2.30 -13.41 -2.52
C LEU A 16 -3.47 -12.48 -2.16
N LEU A 17 -3.29 -11.54 -1.25
CA LEU A 17 -4.29 -10.51 -0.93
C LEU A 17 -4.55 -9.58 -2.12
N GLY A 18 -3.55 -9.29 -2.94
CA GLY A 18 -3.71 -8.55 -4.19
C GLY A 18 -4.44 -9.35 -5.28
N GLU A 19 -4.14 -10.65 -5.38
CA GLU A 19 -4.69 -11.53 -6.43
C GLU A 19 -6.13 -12.01 -6.15
N LYS A 20 -6.45 -12.35 -4.89
CA LYS A 20 -7.68 -13.08 -4.55
C LYS A 20 -8.62 -12.31 -3.61
N ALA A 21 -8.21 -11.21 -3.04
CA ALA A 21 -8.83 -10.57 -1.91
C ALA A 21 -8.90 -11.47 -0.63
N PHE A 22 -9.16 -10.85 0.53
CA PHE A 22 -9.12 -11.55 1.83
C PHE A 22 -10.11 -12.72 1.91
N ASP A 23 -11.35 -12.51 1.50
CA ASP A 23 -12.43 -13.51 1.72
C ASP A 23 -12.22 -14.78 0.91
N ALA A 24 -11.61 -14.68 -0.28
CA ALA A 24 -11.31 -15.82 -1.16
C ALA A 24 -9.97 -16.50 -0.85
N MET A 25 -9.06 -15.85 -0.13
CA MET A 25 -7.77 -16.42 0.26
C MET A 25 -7.92 -17.40 1.43
N THR A 26 -7.17 -18.49 1.40
CA THR A 26 -7.13 -19.51 2.45
C THR A 26 -5.72 -19.69 3.01
N MET A 27 -5.60 -20.28 4.22
CA MET A 27 -4.31 -20.67 4.79
C MET A 27 -3.60 -21.73 3.92
N ASP A 28 -4.34 -22.55 3.20
CA ASP A 28 -3.76 -23.54 2.26
C ASP A 28 -3.13 -22.85 1.05
N ASP A 29 -3.74 -21.80 0.53
CA ASP A 29 -3.15 -20.99 -0.56
C ASP A 29 -1.78 -20.44 -0.14
N VAL A 30 -1.68 -19.89 1.07
CA VAL A 30 -0.42 -19.35 1.59
C VAL A 30 0.61 -20.45 1.81
N ALA A 31 0.23 -21.56 2.45
CA ALA A 31 1.13 -22.68 2.71
C ALA A 31 1.70 -23.24 1.39
N ASN A 32 0.85 -23.40 0.37
CA ASN A 32 1.26 -23.85 -0.95
C ASN A 32 2.19 -22.85 -1.66
N ALA A 33 1.89 -21.57 -1.57
CA ALA A 33 2.70 -20.51 -2.20
C ALA A 33 4.12 -20.41 -1.59
N VAL A 34 4.26 -20.71 -0.30
CA VAL A 34 5.54 -20.73 0.41
C VAL A 34 6.25 -22.09 0.30
N GLY A 35 5.53 -23.14 -0.09
CA GLY A 35 6.07 -24.50 -0.16
C GLY A 35 6.25 -25.16 1.22
N ILE A 36 5.36 -24.87 2.18
CA ILE A 36 5.39 -25.44 3.54
C ILE A 36 4.10 -26.20 3.85
N ALA A 37 4.19 -27.13 4.81
CA ALA A 37 2.99 -27.78 5.32
C ALA A 37 2.08 -26.78 6.06
N LYS A 38 0.75 -26.91 5.89
CA LYS A 38 -0.26 -26.11 6.60
C LYS A 38 -0.04 -26.07 8.12
N ALA A 39 0.30 -27.21 8.71
CA ALA A 39 0.62 -27.30 10.13
C ALA A 39 1.85 -26.46 10.55
N SER A 40 2.80 -26.25 9.62
CA SER A 40 3.94 -25.36 9.84
C SER A 40 3.52 -23.90 9.82
N LEU A 41 2.60 -23.51 8.92
CA LEU A 41 2.06 -22.15 8.88
C LEU A 41 1.31 -21.79 10.17
N TYR A 42 0.50 -22.73 10.71
CA TYR A 42 -0.22 -22.54 11.97
C TYR A 42 0.69 -22.45 13.23
N LYS A 43 1.96 -22.82 13.11
CA LYS A 43 2.95 -22.54 14.17
C LYS A 43 3.42 -21.08 14.20
N HIS A 44 3.27 -20.36 13.09
CA HIS A 44 3.63 -18.95 12.98
C HIS A 44 2.42 -18.04 13.20
N PHE A 45 1.26 -18.39 12.66
CA PHE A 45 0.04 -17.59 12.70
C PHE A 45 -1.17 -18.46 13.00
N CYS A 46 -1.89 -18.15 14.09
CA CYS A 46 -3.00 -18.97 14.58
C CYS A 46 -4.26 -18.85 13.70
N SER A 47 -4.37 -17.78 12.92
CA SER A 47 -5.53 -17.55 12.03
C SER A 47 -5.13 -16.79 10.76
N LYS A 48 -6.03 -16.81 9.78
CA LYS A 48 -5.91 -16.01 8.55
C LYS A 48 -5.92 -14.51 8.85
N GLU A 49 -6.74 -14.11 9.80
CA GLU A 49 -6.86 -12.74 10.26
C GLU A 49 -5.55 -12.22 10.86
N GLU A 50 -4.94 -13.00 11.75
CA GLU A 50 -3.65 -12.69 12.35
C GLU A 50 -2.55 -12.56 11.29
N LEU A 51 -2.48 -13.54 10.39
CA LEU A 51 -1.53 -13.54 9.27
C LEU A 51 -1.69 -12.30 8.38
N CYS A 52 -2.92 -11.96 8.01
CA CYS A 52 -3.18 -10.78 7.17
C CYS A 52 -2.90 -9.48 7.91
N CYS A 53 -3.20 -9.39 9.21
CA CYS A 53 -2.82 -8.25 10.03
C CYS A 53 -1.30 -8.07 10.06
N ALA A 54 -0.54 -9.13 10.31
CA ALA A 54 0.91 -9.07 10.33
C ALA A 54 1.48 -8.64 8.97
N ALA A 55 0.91 -9.13 7.87
CA ALA A 55 1.28 -8.71 6.52
C ALA A 55 1.02 -7.21 6.29
N MET A 56 -0.12 -6.68 6.72
CA MET A 56 -0.45 -5.26 6.59
C MET A 56 0.42 -4.37 7.48
N VAL A 57 0.76 -4.82 8.70
CA VAL A 57 1.72 -4.13 9.58
C VAL A 57 3.10 -4.08 8.93
N GLN A 58 3.57 -5.17 8.33
CA GLN A 58 4.83 -5.19 7.60
C GLN A 58 4.84 -4.20 6.44
N ILE A 59 3.73 -4.06 5.70
CA ILE A 59 3.62 -3.08 4.62
C ILE A 59 3.78 -1.65 5.16
N LEU A 60 3.08 -1.31 6.24
CA LEU A 60 3.22 0.01 6.87
C LEU A 60 4.67 0.26 7.32
N GLY A 61 5.35 -0.73 7.87
CA GLY A 61 6.77 -0.64 8.20
C GLY A 61 7.66 -0.39 6.98
N ARG A 62 7.35 -1.03 5.82
CA ARG A 62 8.05 -0.75 4.55
C ARG A 62 7.80 0.67 4.04
N VAL A 63 6.57 1.16 4.16
CA VAL A 63 6.23 2.56 3.84
C VAL A 63 7.04 3.50 4.73
N GLN A 64 7.02 3.32 6.05
CA GLN A 64 7.80 4.15 6.99
C GLN A 64 9.31 4.13 6.67
N THR A 65 9.86 2.96 6.35
CA THR A 65 11.26 2.84 5.93
C THR A 65 11.54 3.65 4.66
N HIS A 66 10.61 3.61 3.69
CA HIS A 66 10.73 4.40 2.47
C HIS A 66 10.65 5.90 2.77
N LEU A 67 9.69 6.35 3.58
CA LEU A 67 9.58 7.77 3.99
C LEU A 67 10.88 8.25 4.64
N ALA A 68 11.41 7.49 5.59
CA ALA A 68 12.66 7.80 6.29
C ALA A 68 13.91 7.81 5.37
N SER A 69 13.84 7.15 4.21
CA SER A 69 14.94 7.13 3.23
C SER A 69 14.98 8.34 2.31
N LEU A 70 13.92 9.14 2.28
CA LEU A 70 13.85 10.34 1.44
C LEU A 70 14.74 11.44 2.00
N PRO A 71 15.47 12.20 1.15
CA PRO A 71 16.29 13.34 1.61
C PRO A 71 15.47 14.34 2.42
N ALA A 72 16.02 14.81 3.54
CA ALA A 72 15.33 15.75 4.42
C ALA A 72 15.00 17.08 3.72
N ASP A 73 15.89 17.54 2.83
CA ASP A 73 15.79 18.77 2.04
C ASP A 73 14.96 18.62 0.75
N MET A 74 14.47 17.42 0.43
CA MET A 74 13.59 17.19 -0.73
C MET A 74 12.30 18.00 -0.58
N PRO A 75 11.84 18.75 -1.63
CA PRO A 75 10.59 19.50 -1.59
C PRO A 75 9.38 18.60 -1.24
N PRO A 76 8.42 19.10 -0.44
CA PRO A 76 7.27 18.30 0.02
C PRO A 76 6.47 17.66 -1.11
N LEU A 77 6.23 18.38 -2.22
CA LEU A 77 5.51 17.83 -3.37
C LEU A 77 6.28 16.68 -4.04
N GLU A 78 7.60 16.78 -4.12
CA GLU A 78 8.45 15.72 -4.68
C GLU A 78 8.45 14.48 -3.78
N LYS A 79 8.45 14.65 -2.45
CA LYS A 79 8.28 13.54 -1.49
C LYS A 79 6.95 12.83 -1.71
N ILE A 80 5.84 13.57 -1.82
CA ILE A 80 4.51 13.03 -2.07
C ILE A 80 4.47 12.30 -3.42
N HIS A 81 4.99 12.91 -4.47
CA HIS A 81 5.06 12.31 -5.82
C HIS A 81 5.89 11.02 -5.81
N GLY A 82 7.06 11.04 -5.18
CA GLY A 82 7.94 9.88 -5.03
C GLY A 82 7.29 8.74 -4.26
N LEU A 83 6.55 9.04 -3.18
CA LEU A 83 5.81 8.05 -2.41
C LEU A 83 4.72 7.37 -3.25
N VAL A 84 3.92 8.15 -4.00
CA VAL A 84 2.88 7.56 -4.86
C VAL A 84 3.51 6.72 -5.96
N ARG A 85 4.59 7.18 -6.60
CA ARG A 85 5.36 6.40 -7.58
C ARG A 85 5.83 5.08 -7.00
N TRP A 86 6.51 5.12 -5.86
CA TRP A 86 7.00 3.94 -5.17
C TRP A 86 5.86 2.95 -4.85
N SER A 87 4.72 3.45 -4.38
CA SER A 87 3.55 2.61 -4.07
C SER A 87 3.00 1.91 -5.32
N LEU A 88 2.88 2.63 -6.45
CA LEU A 88 2.42 2.07 -7.73
C LEU A 88 3.39 1.01 -8.27
N GLU A 89 4.69 1.24 -8.17
CA GLU A 89 5.71 0.26 -8.57
C GLU A 89 5.62 -1.02 -7.71
N ARG A 90 5.42 -0.89 -6.39
CA ARG A 90 5.21 -2.05 -5.50
C ARG A 90 3.90 -2.77 -5.79
N LEU A 91 2.85 -2.04 -6.15
CA LEU A 91 1.57 -2.63 -6.56
C LEU A 91 1.73 -3.45 -7.86
N LEU A 92 2.40 -2.92 -8.87
CA LEU A 92 2.70 -3.62 -10.14
C LEU A 92 3.59 -4.85 -9.94
N ALA A 93 4.49 -4.81 -8.96
CA ALA A 93 5.31 -5.95 -8.56
C ALA A 93 4.56 -7.00 -7.70
N ASN A 94 3.28 -6.81 -7.42
CA ASN A 94 2.47 -7.63 -6.48
C ASN A 94 3.07 -7.71 -5.06
N GLU A 95 3.72 -6.66 -4.63
CA GLU A 95 4.32 -6.56 -3.29
C GLU A 95 3.47 -5.74 -2.31
N MET A 96 2.39 -5.14 -2.80
CA MET A 96 1.44 -4.35 -2.03
C MET A 96 0.02 -4.77 -2.39
N PRO A 97 -0.85 -5.10 -1.43
CA PRO A 97 -2.24 -5.42 -1.69
C PRO A 97 -3.05 -4.17 -1.98
N LEU A 98 -4.19 -4.35 -2.64
CA LEU A 98 -5.21 -3.31 -2.74
C LEU A 98 -5.80 -2.99 -1.36
N LEU A 99 -6.34 -1.78 -1.19
CA LEU A 99 -7.07 -1.42 0.02
C LEU A 99 -8.23 -2.39 0.24
N PRO A 100 -8.41 -2.93 1.47
CA PRO A 100 -9.54 -3.77 1.78
C PRO A 100 -10.85 -3.05 1.48
N SER A 101 -11.76 -3.72 0.78
CA SER A 101 -13.09 -3.16 0.52
C SER A 101 -13.81 -2.82 1.83
N ARG A 102 -14.75 -1.87 1.77
CA ARG A 102 -15.50 -1.43 2.96
C ARG A 102 -16.25 -2.57 3.64
N ASN A 103 -16.65 -3.59 2.89
CA ASN A 103 -17.37 -4.76 3.35
C ASN A 103 -16.47 -5.96 3.68
N SER A 104 -15.15 -5.81 3.57
CA SER A 104 -14.21 -6.88 3.90
C SER A 104 -14.15 -7.09 5.42
N THR A 105 -14.23 -8.35 5.85
CA THR A 105 -14.02 -8.74 7.25
C THR A 105 -12.62 -8.36 7.73
N LEU A 106 -11.62 -8.36 6.84
CA LEU A 106 -10.26 -7.91 7.14
C LEU A 106 -10.23 -6.46 7.65
N ARG A 107 -11.07 -5.57 7.10
CA ARG A 107 -11.10 -4.18 7.57
C ARG A 107 -11.44 -4.07 9.06
N ALA A 108 -12.43 -4.84 9.54
CA ALA A 108 -12.80 -4.84 10.95
C ALA A 108 -11.66 -5.33 11.84
N VAL A 109 -10.95 -6.37 11.39
CA VAL A 109 -9.80 -6.94 12.09
C VAL A 109 -8.63 -5.95 12.15
N LEU A 110 -8.31 -5.27 11.05
CA LEU A 110 -7.27 -4.23 10.99
C LEU A 110 -7.59 -3.05 11.92
N MET A 111 -8.84 -2.60 11.93
CA MET A 111 -9.27 -1.49 12.80
C MET A 111 -9.25 -1.85 14.31
N ALA A 112 -9.21 -3.14 14.66
CA ALA A 112 -9.04 -3.61 16.03
C ALA A 112 -7.56 -3.87 16.41
N ASN A 113 -6.64 -3.86 15.43
CA ASN A 113 -5.23 -4.15 15.64
C ASN A 113 -4.44 -2.87 15.95
N LYS A 114 -3.83 -2.81 17.16
CA LYS A 114 -3.11 -1.61 17.62
C LYS A 114 -1.86 -1.29 16.79
N ASP A 115 -1.10 -2.31 16.39
CA ASP A 115 0.15 -2.09 15.64
C ASP A 115 -0.15 -1.55 14.24
N TYR A 116 -1.21 -2.08 13.61
CA TYR A 116 -1.70 -1.55 12.34
C TYR A 116 -2.14 -0.09 12.47
N LEU A 117 -2.96 0.24 13.48
CA LEU A 117 -3.44 1.61 13.70
C LEU A 117 -2.29 2.58 13.99
N ASN A 118 -1.34 2.20 14.85
CA ASN A 118 -0.19 3.01 15.16
C ASN A 118 0.66 3.29 13.90
N GLY A 119 0.93 2.26 13.10
CA GLY A 119 1.64 2.41 11.85
C GLY A 119 0.90 3.30 10.84
N LEU A 120 -0.43 3.13 10.73
CA LEU A 120 -1.26 3.93 9.83
C LEU A 120 -1.29 5.41 10.27
N VAL A 121 -1.40 5.68 11.56
CA VAL A 121 -1.36 7.06 12.10
C VAL A 121 -0.01 7.69 11.83
N ALA A 122 1.09 7.01 12.13
CA ALA A 122 2.43 7.55 11.90
C ALA A 122 2.69 7.92 10.43
N VAL A 123 2.30 7.05 9.50
CA VAL A 123 2.38 7.32 8.05
C VAL A 123 1.48 8.48 7.65
N SER A 124 0.24 8.53 8.19
CA SER A 124 -0.72 9.60 7.88
C SER A 124 -0.25 10.96 8.37
N ASP A 125 0.33 11.03 9.57
CA ASP A 125 0.84 12.27 10.16
C ASP A 125 2.00 12.84 9.34
N GLU A 126 2.96 12.00 8.95
CA GLU A 126 4.10 12.43 8.13
C GLU A 126 3.68 12.93 6.74
N ILE A 127 2.80 12.20 6.05
CA ILE A 127 2.27 12.66 4.76
C ILE A 127 1.43 13.94 4.94
N GLY A 128 0.66 14.05 6.03
CA GLY A 128 -0.15 15.22 6.38
C GLY A 128 0.72 16.48 6.58
N GLU A 129 1.89 16.33 7.20
CA GLU A 129 2.88 17.43 7.32
C GLU A 129 3.38 17.86 5.93
N TRP A 130 3.74 16.94 5.05
CA TRP A 130 4.17 17.28 3.69
C TRP A 130 3.07 17.96 2.88
N ILE A 131 1.81 17.51 3.00
CA ILE A 131 0.67 18.18 2.36
C ILE A 131 0.53 19.61 2.84
N THR A 132 0.58 19.83 4.15
CA THR A 132 0.48 21.18 4.76
C THR A 132 1.61 22.08 4.32
N GLN A 133 2.84 21.57 4.27
CA GLN A 133 4.01 22.31 3.76
C GLN A 133 3.84 22.63 2.27
N ALA A 134 3.40 21.69 1.44
CA ALA A 134 3.17 21.90 0.02
C ALA A 134 2.05 22.93 -0.23
N GLN A 135 1.02 22.96 0.60
CA GLN A 135 -0.03 23.98 0.56
C GLN A 135 0.51 25.37 0.95
N SER A 136 1.34 25.45 1.98
CA SER A 136 1.96 26.73 2.38
C SER A 136 2.89 27.31 1.32
N GLN A 137 3.51 26.45 0.49
CA GLN A 137 4.32 26.83 -0.66
C GLN A 137 3.49 27.14 -1.93
N GLY A 138 2.17 26.95 -1.88
CA GLY A 138 1.27 27.19 -3.02
C GLY A 138 1.36 26.14 -4.15
N VAL A 139 2.03 24.99 -3.92
CA VAL A 139 2.18 23.92 -4.92
C VAL A 139 1.08 22.87 -4.83
N ILE A 140 0.34 22.79 -3.71
CA ILE A 140 -0.94 22.12 -3.56
C ILE A 140 -2.00 23.16 -3.21
N SER A 141 -3.19 23.06 -3.79
CA SER A 141 -4.29 23.99 -3.56
C SER A 141 -4.72 24.03 -2.08
N THR A 142 -4.75 25.24 -1.50
CA THR A 142 -5.27 25.47 -0.14
C THR A 142 -6.80 25.39 -0.07
N SER A 143 -7.52 25.35 -1.20
CA SER A 143 -8.96 25.12 -1.23
C SER A 143 -9.35 23.68 -0.88
N LEU A 144 -8.39 22.75 -0.94
CA LEU A 144 -8.59 21.35 -0.58
C LEU A 144 -8.20 21.11 0.89
N PRO A 145 -9.10 20.60 1.74
CA PRO A 145 -8.70 20.19 3.08
C PRO A 145 -7.58 19.13 3.04
N PRO A 146 -6.53 19.21 3.89
CA PRO A 146 -5.41 18.26 3.89
C PRO A 146 -5.85 16.79 3.95
N LEU A 147 -6.91 16.50 4.71
CA LEU A 147 -7.47 15.15 4.82
C LEU A 147 -8.01 14.63 3.48
N VAL A 148 -8.61 15.49 2.66
CA VAL A 148 -9.10 15.12 1.32
C VAL A 148 -7.94 14.77 0.40
N VAL A 149 -6.86 15.56 0.45
CA VAL A 149 -5.63 15.28 -0.30
C VAL A 149 -5.04 13.95 0.15
N LEU A 150 -4.89 13.71 1.46
CA LEU A 150 -4.37 12.47 2.02
C LEU A 150 -5.14 11.24 1.52
N TYR A 151 -6.46 11.26 1.61
CA TYR A 151 -7.27 10.13 1.13
C TYR A 151 -7.23 9.95 -0.39
N THR A 152 -7.06 11.04 -1.15
CA THR A 152 -6.85 10.96 -2.60
C THR A 152 -5.54 10.25 -2.91
N LEU A 153 -4.45 10.56 -2.18
CA LEU A 153 -3.17 9.88 -2.33
C LEU A 153 -3.25 8.40 -1.95
N TYR A 154 -3.94 8.05 -0.86
CA TYR A 154 -4.17 6.65 -0.50
C TYR A 154 -4.96 5.89 -1.57
N ALA A 155 -5.99 6.51 -2.14
CA ALA A 155 -6.75 5.89 -3.23
C ALA A 155 -5.87 5.63 -4.46
N ARG A 156 -4.94 6.54 -4.78
CA ARG A 156 -4.00 6.37 -5.89
C ARG A 156 -2.93 5.33 -5.61
N ALA A 157 -2.38 5.30 -4.39
CA ALA A 157 -1.37 4.32 -4.01
C ALA A 157 -1.87 2.86 -4.06
N CYS A 158 -3.18 2.65 -4.04
CA CYS A 158 -3.84 1.33 -4.08
C CYS A 158 -4.89 1.26 -5.21
N ASP A 159 -4.66 1.96 -6.32
CA ASP A 159 -5.65 2.14 -7.39
C ASP A 159 -5.83 0.84 -8.21
N PRO A 160 -7.03 0.25 -8.26
CA PRO A 160 -7.30 -0.93 -9.08
C PRO A 160 -7.15 -0.67 -10.59
N VAL A 161 -7.16 0.59 -11.03
CA VAL A 161 -6.93 0.98 -12.42
C VAL A 161 -5.58 0.47 -12.94
N VAL A 162 -4.58 0.37 -12.07
CA VAL A 162 -3.25 -0.18 -12.39
C VAL A 162 -3.35 -1.60 -12.95
N SER A 163 -4.16 -2.45 -12.32
CA SER A 163 -4.37 -3.84 -12.79
C SER A 163 -5.06 -3.87 -14.14
N PHE A 164 -6.11 -3.05 -14.35
CA PHE A 164 -6.81 -2.98 -15.63
C PHE A 164 -5.91 -2.49 -16.77
N LEU A 165 -5.07 -1.49 -16.52
CA LEU A 165 -4.11 -1.01 -17.52
C LEU A 165 -3.06 -2.08 -17.85
N LYS A 166 -2.57 -2.83 -16.84
CA LYS A 166 -1.62 -3.93 -17.05
C LYS A 166 -2.24 -5.08 -17.84
N GLU A 167 -3.47 -5.47 -17.52
CA GLU A 167 -4.21 -6.52 -18.23
C GLU A 167 -4.54 -6.15 -19.68
N SER A 168 -4.66 -4.86 -19.99
CA SER A 168 -4.89 -4.39 -21.38
C SER A 168 -3.72 -4.74 -22.31
N GLY A 169 -2.51 -4.90 -21.78
CA GLY A 169 -1.29 -5.16 -22.54
C GLY A 169 -0.83 -4.01 -23.44
N GLN A 170 -1.46 -2.82 -23.30
CA GLN A 170 -1.16 -1.65 -24.16
C GLN A 170 -0.01 -0.80 -23.64
N TYR A 171 0.33 -0.91 -22.35
CA TYR A 171 1.29 -0.05 -21.67
C TYR A 171 2.32 -0.87 -20.90
N SER A 172 3.55 -0.39 -20.87
CA SER A 172 4.58 -0.92 -19.95
C SER A 172 4.28 -0.51 -18.50
N ASP A 173 4.86 -1.22 -17.53
CA ASP A 173 4.71 -0.89 -16.11
C ASP A 173 5.13 0.56 -15.82
N GLU A 174 6.21 1.05 -16.42
CA GLU A 174 6.68 2.44 -16.31
C GLU A 174 5.65 3.43 -16.88
N GLN A 175 5.11 3.16 -18.07
CA GLN A 175 4.06 3.99 -18.66
C GLN A 175 2.80 4.05 -17.79
N ILE A 176 2.40 2.92 -17.18
CA ILE A 176 1.25 2.88 -16.27
C ILE A 176 1.49 3.80 -15.08
N VAL A 177 2.66 3.71 -14.44
CA VAL A 177 3.03 4.58 -13.31
C VAL A 177 2.95 6.04 -13.70
N ASP A 178 3.56 6.44 -14.81
CA ASP A 178 3.58 7.83 -15.28
C ASP A 178 2.18 8.35 -15.61
N LEU A 179 1.34 7.56 -16.26
CA LEU A 179 -0.04 7.93 -16.58
C LEU A 179 -0.89 8.12 -15.32
N VAL A 180 -0.77 7.23 -14.32
CA VAL A 180 -1.51 7.35 -13.07
C VAL A 180 -1.02 8.56 -12.26
N LEU A 181 0.28 8.82 -12.22
CA LEU A 181 0.85 10.01 -11.57
C LEU A 181 0.35 11.30 -12.25
N SER A 182 0.39 11.37 -13.59
CA SER A 182 -0.09 12.54 -14.33
C SER A 182 -1.56 12.80 -14.04
N THR A 183 -2.43 11.77 -14.04
CA THR A 183 -3.84 11.96 -13.67
C THR A 183 -4.04 12.42 -12.24
N CYS A 184 -3.13 12.06 -11.32
CA CYS A 184 -3.19 12.44 -9.92
C CYS A 184 -2.76 13.89 -9.68
N PHE A 185 -1.64 14.30 -10.28
CA PHE A 185 -1.00 15.60 -9.99
C PHE A 185 -1.30 16.69 -11.01
N ASP A 186 -1.52 16.32 -12.29
CA ASP A 186 -1.85 17.28 -13.35
C ASP A 186 -3.35 17.36 -13.62
N GLY A 187 -4.10 16.31 -13.27
CA GLY A 187 -5.53 16.19 -13.51
C GLY A 187 -5.86 15.78 -14.95
N LEU A 188 -7.16 15.82 -15.30
CA LEU A 188 -7.69 15.38 -16.60
C LEU A 188 -7.96 16.55 -17.57
N ALA A 189 -7.94 17.79 -17.09
CA ALA A 189 -8.21 18.95 -17.92
C ALA A 189 -6.99 19.29 -18.79
N ALA A 190 -7.23 19.49 -20.09
CA ALA A 190 -6.21 20.05 -20.97
C ALA A 190 -5.85 21.47 -20.49
N ARG A 191 -4.55 21.75 -20.39
CA ARG A 191 -4.00 23.07 -20.04
C ARG A 191 -3.56 23.81 -21.28
#